data_42de9367bf58b6a8edebca98592976d0
#
_entry.id   42de9367bf58b6a8edebca98592976d0
#
_cell.length_a   1.000
_cell.length_b   1.000
_cell.length_c   1.000
_cell.angle_alpha   90.00
_cell.angle_beta   90.00
_cell.angle_gamma   90.00
#
_symmetry.space_group_name_H-M   'P 1'
#
loop_
_entity.id
_entity.type
_entity.pdbx_description
1 polymer ?
#
loop_
_entity_poly.entity_id
_entity_poly.type
_entity_poly.pdbx_seq_one_letter_code
_entity_poly.pdbx_strand_id
1 'polypeptide(L)'
;MERLQSMLKTYNQSHPEDNLLAPWNRQYCEDVFPKYWETTYAILQSLDKNSRVIEIGCGLGAITSILCYLGYRNITSFEKDSLLADKAKQRIKDLFNRDNIIFTSEYPNGNTYSCDILILVNCAYGYQTNNKSEYLDSLRSFYESAGNPQYFILEVIDDSYTIDDDEFPLHIRLNSDDIRNSYPECSIKSWITYKYPENKKSKTLYLIERS
;
A
#
# COMPACT_ATOMS: atom_id res chain seq x y z
N MET A 1 7.39 15.23 7.53
CA MET A 1 7.90 14.04 6.80
C MET A 1 9.28 13.66 7.30
N GLU A 2 10.28 14.53 7.28
CA GLU A 2 11.68 14.25 7.68
C GLU A 2 11.83 13.59 9.06
N ARG A 3 11.07 14.06 10.06
CA ARG A 3 11.11 13.45 11.40
C ARG A 3 10.65 11.97 11.37
N LEU A 4 9.60 11.65 10.63
CA LEU A 4 9.15 10.26 10.48
C LEU A 4 10.18 9.41 9.72
N GLN A 5 10.77 9.97 8.65
CA GLN A 5 11.85 9.31 7.92
C GLN A 5 13.01 8.98 8.85
N SER A 6 13.45 9.93 9.66
CA SER A 6 14.51 9.71 10.65
C SER A 6 14.16 8.63 11.67
N MET A 7 12.93 8.62 12.19
CA MET A 7 12.46 7.58 13.13
C MET A 7 12.50 6.19 12.48
N LEU A 8 11.95 6.04 11.27
CA LEU A 8 11.93 4.75 10.56
C LEU A 8 13.36 4.29 10.20
N LYS A 9 14.20 5.18 9.70
CA LYS A 9 15.60 4.89 9.39
C LYS A 9 16.34 4.37 10.62
N THR A 10 16.25 5.07 11.75
CA THR A 10 16.90 4.66 13.00
C THR A 10 16.39 3.30 13.48
N TYR A 11 15.06 3.10 13.47
CA TYR A 11 14.46 1.82 13.85
C TYR A 11 14.96 0.67 12.97
N ASN A 12 14.87 0.82 11.65
CA ASN A 12 15.25 -0.24 10.69
C ASN A 12 16.74 -0.55 10.73
N GLN A 13 17.60 0.44 10.96
CA GLN A 13 19.03 0.24 11.14
C GLN A 13 19.36 -0.52 12.43
N SER A 14 18.55 -0.37 13.49
CA SER A 14 18.70 -1.11 14.74
C SER A 14 18.09 -2.51 14.72
N HIS A 15 17.31 -2.85 13.66
CA HIS A 15 16.66 -4.16 13.47
C HIS A 15 17.06 -4.76 12.12
N PRO A 16 18.35 -5.07 11.89
CA PRO A 16 18.83 -5.53 10.59
C PRO A 16 18.25 -6.87 10.15
N GLU A 17 17.75 -7.69 11.07
CA GLU A 17 17.05 -8.96 10.80
C GLU A 17 15.77 -8.75 9.99
N ASP A 18 15.10 -7.62 10.15
CA ASP A 18 13.89 -7.27 9.38
C ASP A 18 14.20 -7.16 7.88
N ASN A 19 15.44 -6.76 7.52
CA ASN A 19 15.89 -6.67 6.13
C ASN A 19 16.13 -8.05 5.49
N LEU A 20 16.31 -9.10 6.29
CA LEU A 20 16.40 -10.47 5.79
C LEU A 20 15.02 -11.05 5.49
N LEU A 21 14.02 -10.68 6.27
CA LEU A 21 12.63 -11.08 6.06
C LEU A 21 12.00 -10.36 4.88
N ALA A 22 12.29 -9.06 4.76
CA ALA A 22 11.71 -8.17 3.77
C ALA A 22 12.82 -7.32 3.14
N PRO A 23 13.51 -7.81 2.10
CA PRO A 23 14.64 -7.11 1.47
C PRO A 23 14.32 -5.68 1.02
N TRP A 24 13.06 -5.41 0.64
CA TRP A 24 12.59 -4.06 0.31
C TRP A 24 12.64 -3.08 1.51
N ASN A 25 12.73 -3.58 2.76
CA ASN A 25 12.83 -2.74 3.95
C ASN A 25 14.12 -1.92 3.99
N ARG A 26 15.17 -2.35 3.27
CA ARG A 26 16.43 -1.60 3.12
C ARG A 26 16.21 -0.19 2.58
N GLN A 27 15.19 0.01 1.75
CA GLN A 27 14.81 1.33 1.22
C GLN A 27 14.51 2.34 2.33
N TYR A 28 14.03 1.88 3.49
CA TYR A 28 13.75 2.75 4.64
C TYR A 28 14.93 2.90 5.61
N CYS A 29 16.11 2.38 5.23
CA CYS A 29 17.38 2.60 5.93
C CYS A 29 18.21 3.71 5.27
N GLU A 30 17.80 4.18 4.09
CA GLU A 30 18.49 5.16 3.26
C GLU A 30 18.03 6.60 3.56
N ASP A 31 18.70 7.58 2.96
CA ASP A 31 18.30 9.00 3.07
C ASP A 31 17.17 9.35 2.09
N VAL A 32 17.00 8.57 1.02
CA VAL A 32 15.95 8.74 0.02
C VAL A 32 14.92 7.63 0.18
N PHE A 33 13.73 8.00 0.60
CA PHE A 33 12.63 7.06 0.76
C PHE A 33 11.96 6.74 -0.59
N PRO A 34 11.32 5.56 -0.72
CA PRO A 34 10.61 5.19 -1.94
C PRO A 34 9.53 6.22 -2.31
N LYS A 35 9.40 6.53 -3.61
CA LYS A 35 8.47 7.54 -4.09
C LYS A 35 7.00 7.24 -3.73
N TYR A 36 6.60 5.96 -3.76
CA TYR A 36 5.24 5.57 -3.35
C TYR A 36 4.96 5.92 -1.88
N TRP A 37 5.95 5.77 -1.00
CA TRP A 37 5.82 6.10 0.41
C TRP A 37 5.64 7.61 0.61
N GLU A 38 6.48 8.42 -0.04
CA GLU A 38 6.39 9.89 0.02
C GLU A 38 5.07 10.40 -0.57
N THR A 39 4.64 9.82 -1.70
CA THR A 39 3.37 10.18 -2.35
C THR A 39 2.19 9.82 -1.45
N THR A 40 2.20 8.62 -0.85
CA THR A 40 1.16 8.19 0.09
C THR A 40 1.13 9.10 1.33
N TYR A 41 2.30 9.49 1.85
CA TYR A 41 2.38 10.46 2.95
C TYR A 41 1.70 11.78 2.58
N ALA A 42 2.02 12.34 1.41
CA ALA A 42 1.45 13.61 0.95
C ALA A 42 -0.08 13.54 0.79
N ILE A 43 -0.59 12.45 0.22
CA ILE A 43 -2.04 12.21 0.09
C ILE A 43 -2.67 12.13 1.48
N LEU A 44 -2.18 11.27 2.35
CA LEU A 44 -2.74 11.06 3.68
C LEU A 44 -2.64 12.31 4.55
N GLN A 45 -1.63 13.17 4.35
CA GLN A 45 -1.51 14.43 5.08
C GLN A 45 -2.69 15.38 4.80
N SER A 46 -3.29 15.33 3.61
CA SER A 46 -4.40 16.20 3.21
C SER A 46 -5.79 15.69 3.62
N LEU A 47 -5.93 14.40 4.00
CA LEU A 47 -7.21 13.79 4.34
C LEU A 47 -7.54 13.93 5.83
N ASP A 48 -8.83 13.73 6.18
CA ASP A 48 -9.31 13.80 7.57
C ASP A 48 -8.72 12.65 8.42
N LYS A 49 -8.14 13.00 9.57
CA LYS A 49 -7.50 12.05 10.50
C LYS A 49 -8.50 11.24 11.34
N ASN A 50 -9.78 11.59 11.32
CA ASN A 50 -10.85 10.81 11.93
C ASN A 50 -11.39 9.71 11.00
N SER A 51 -11.01 9.73 9.72
CA SER A 51 -11.39 8.69 8.75
C SER A 51 -11.01 7.30 9.24
N ARG A 52 -11.88 6.33 8.95
CA ARG A 52 -11.59 4.90 9.14
C ARG A 52 -10.72 4.44 7.96
N VAL A 53 -9.57 3.88 8.28
CA VAL A 53 -8.59 3.46 7.29
C VAL A 53 -8.41 1.95 7.33
N ILE A 54 -8.45 1.32 6.15
CA ILE A 54 -8.02 -0.06 5.96
C ILE A 54 -6.76 -0.04 5.07
N GLU A 55 -5.72 -0.73 5.53
CA GLU A 55 -4.51 -1.00 4.76
C GLU A 55 -4.41 -2.51 4.51
N ILE A 56 -4.22 -2.91 3.25
CA ILE A 56 -4.06 -4.30 2.83
C ILE A 56 -2.58 -4.57 2.56
N GLY A 57 -2.03 -5.64 3.14
CA GLY A 57 -0.66 -6.06 2.93
C GLY A 57 0.34 -5.06 3.53
N CYS A 58 0.21 -4.76 4.82
CA CYS A 58 1.04 -3.74 5.46
C CYS A 58 2.52 -4.11 5.57
N GLY A 59 2.89 -5.37 5.33
CA GLY A 59 4.26 -5.85 5.46
C GLY A 59 4.84 -5.55 6.84
N LEU A 60 5.94 -4.85 6.89
CA LEU A 60 6.56 -4.39 8.13
C LEU A 60 5.95 -3.07 8.68
N GLY A 61 4.78 -2.63 8.18
CA GLY A 61 4.07 -1.46 8.70
C GLY A 61 4.63 -0.11 8.25
N ALA A 62 5.22 -0.02 7.06
CA ALA A 62 5.79 1.23 6.57
C ALA A 62 4.72 2.31 6.30
N ILE A 63 3.59 1.95 5.69
CA ILE A 63 2.46 2.86 5.48
C ILE A 63 1.65 3.04 6.78
N THR A 64 1.47 1.96 7.57
CA THR A 64 0.87 2.05 8.92
C THR A 64 1.60 3.09 9.78
N SER A 65 2.93 3.19 9.64
CA SER A 65 3.75 4.20 10.36
C SER A 65 3.40 5.62 9.94
N ILE A 66 3.09 5.86 8.65
CA ILE A 66 2.59 7.17 8.18
C ILE A 66 1.28 7.49 8.88
N LEU A 67 0.33 6.56 8.89
CA LEU A 67 -0.99 6.74 9.49
C LEU A 67 -0.88 7.09 10.98
N CYS A 68 -0.07 6.34 11.73
CA CYS A 68 0.18 6.59 13.15
C CYS A 68 0.81 7.97 13.39
N TYR A 69 1.83 8.31 12.61
CA TYR A 69 2.54 9.59 12.74
C TYR A 69 1.65 10.80 12.42
N LEU A 70 0.79 10.69 11.41
CA LEU A 70 -0.16 11.73 11.03
C LEU A 70 -1.35 11.85 11.99
N GLY A 71 -1.48 10.94 12.97
CA GLY A 71 -2.51 11.01 14.00
C GLY A 71 -3.86 10.39 13.61
N TYR A 72 -3.89 9.51 12.61
CA TYR A 72 -5.08 8.73 12.32
C TYR A 72 -5.45 7.85 13.52
N ARG A 73 -6.73 7.84 13.89
CA ARG A 73 -7.21 7.14 15.10
C ARG A 73 -7.75 5.75 14.79
N ASN A 74 -8.43 5.61 13.67
CA ASN A 74 -9.21 4.44 13.28
C ASN A 74 -8.48 3.69 12.16
N ILE A 75 -7.44 2.93 12.51
CA ILE A 75 -6.59 2.19 11.57
C ILE A 75 -6.82 0.69 11.76
N THR A 76 -6.98 -0.01 10.63
CA THR A 76 -6.98 -1.46 10.56
C THR A 76 -6.04 -1.88 9.42
N SER A 77 -4.91 -2.48 9.75
CA SER A 77 -3.94 -2.96 8.76
C SER A 77 -3.92 -4.48 8.74
N PHE A 78 -3.92 -5.09 7.56
CA PHE A 78 -3.91 -6.54 7.37
C PHE A 78 -2.56 -6.99 6.79
N GLU A 79 -2.03 -8.07 7.34
CA GLU A 79 -0.87 -8.78 6.82
C GLU A 79 -1.08 -10.29 7.01
N LYS A 80 -0.99 -11.05 5.91
CA LYS A 80 -1.22 -12.49 5.94
C LYS A 80 -0.01 -13.29 6.45
N ASP A 81 1.19 -12.79 6.21
CA ASP A 81 2.41 -13.39 6.75
C ASP A 81 2.53 -13.06 8.24
N SER A 82 2.46 -14.09 9.07
CA SER A 82 2.46 -13.93 10.53
C SER A 82 3.75 -13.32 11.06
N LEU A 83 4.88 -13.63 10.43
CA LEU A 83 6.18 -13.13 10.86
C LEU A 83 6.33 -11.63 10.54
N LEU A 84 5.91 -11.21 9.33
CA LEU A 84 5.86 -9.79 8.97
C LEU A 84 4.88 -9.02 9.85
N ALA A 85 3.69 -9.60 10.10
CA ALA A 85 2.67 -8.98 10.96
C ALA A 85 3.18 -8.77 12.39
N ASP A 86 3.88 -9.73 12.98
CA ASP A 86 4.40 -9.62 14.34
C ASP A 86 5.52 -8.58 14.43
N LYS A 87 6.41 -8.51 13.43
CA LYS A 87 7.43 -7.45 13.33
C LYS A 87 6.81 -6.06 13.15
N ALA A 88 5.75 -5.97 12.34
CA ALA A 88 5.01 -4.72 12.17
C ALA A 88 4.33 -4.27 13.47
N LYS A 89 3.69 -5.18 14.22
CA LYS A 89 3.11 -4.89 15.55
C LYS A 89 4.15 -4.33 16.50
N GLN A 90 5.33 -4.99 16.56
CA GLN A 90 6.43 -4.54 17.40
C GLN A 90 6.90 -3.13 17.02
N ARG A 91 7.13 -2.89 15.71
CA ARG A 91 7.52 -1.56 15.19
C ARG A 91 6.52 -0.48 15.57
N ILE A 92 5.24 -0.72 15.35
CA ILE A 92 4.17 0.25 15.65
C ILE A 92 4.06 0.50 17.16
N LYS A 93 4.24 -0.53 17.97
CA LYS A 93 4.30 -0.41 19.42
C LYS A 93 5.47 0.46 19.87
N ASP A 94 6.67 0.17 19.39
CA ASP A 94 7.89 0.85 19.82
C ASP A 94 7.93 2.31 19.37
N LEU A 95 7.50 2.60 18.13
CA LEU A 95 7.57 3.95 17.59
C LEU A 95 6.41 4.86 17.99
N PHE A 96 5.21 4.30 18.20
CA PHE A 96 3.98 5.07 18.37
C PHE A 96 3.18 4.71 19.62
N ASN A 97 3.61 3.71 20.39
CA ASN A 97 2.91 3.18 21.56
C ASN A 97 1.45 2.80 21.25
N ARG A 98 1.23 2.12 20.10
CA ARG A 98 -0.10 1.69 19.65
C ARG A 98 -0.15 0.18 19.46
N ASP A 99 -1.24 -0.41 19.96
CA ASP A 99 -1.55 -1.84 19.86
C ASP A 99 -2.85 -2.04 19.06
N ASN A 100 -3.12 -3.29 18.68
CA ASN A 100 -4.39 -3.72 18.07
C ASN A 100 -4.76 -3.01 16.75
N ILE A 101 -3.75 -2.57 16.00
CA ILE A 101 -3.94 -1.96 14.68
C ILE A 101 -3.71 -2.98 13.57
N ILE A 102 -2.76 -3.91 13.76
CA ILE A 102 -2.33 -4.87 12.74
C ILE A 102 -2.94 -6.22 13.04
N PHE A 103 -3.62 -6.77 12.06
CA PHE A 103 -4.28 -8.07 12.09
C PHE A 103 -3.54 -9.06 11.21
N THR A 104 -3.17 -10.20 11.80
CA THR A 104 -2.55 -11.32 11.08
C THR A 104 -3.64 -12.10 10.36
N SER A 105 -3.97 -11.67 9.16
CA SER A 105 -5.04 -12.24 8.33
C SER A 105 -4.92 -11.78 6.89
N GLU A 106 -5.40 -12.60 5.98
CA GLU A 106 -5.70 -12.17 4.62
C GLU A 106 -6.94 -11.27 4.62
N TYR A 107 -6.97 -10.28 3.74
CA TYR A 107 -8.14 -9.43 3.53
C TYR A 107 -8.90 -9.89 2.27
N PRO A 108 -10.23 -9.90 2.23
CA PRO A 108 -11.20 -9.59 3.30
C PRO A 108 -11.55 -10.79 4.20
N ASN A 109 -10.97 -11.97 3.98
CA ASN A 109 -11.20 -13.19 4.75
C ASN A 109 -12.70 -13.50 4.95
N GLY A 110 -13.50 -13.35 3.90
CA GLY A 110 -14.94 -13.57 3.92
C GLY A 110 -15.79 -12.53 4.68
N ASN A 111 -15.16 -11.46 5.18
CA ASN A 111 -15.85 -10.40 5.89
C ASN A 111 -16.11 -9.19 5.00
N THR A 112 -17.15 -8.42 5.34
CA THR A 112 -17.41 -7.09 4.79
C THR A 112 -17.03 -6.05 5.83
N TYR A 113 -16.30 -5.04 5.38
CA TYR A 113 -15.85 -3.94 6.22
C TYR A 113 -16.51 -2.62 5.80
N SER A 114 -16.26 -1.57 6.53
CA SER A 114 -16.64 -0.21 6.15
C SER A 114 -15.53 0.74 6.55
N CYS A 115 -14.90 1.35 5.53
CA CYS A 115 -13.89 2.37 5.76
C CYS A 115 -14.12 3.58 4.84
N ASP A 116 -13.43 4.65 5.15
CA ASP A 116 -13.46 5.90 4.38
C ASP A 116 -12.25 5.96 3.43
N ILE A 117 -11.14 5.31 3.82
CA ILE A 117 -9.89 5.23 3.04
C ILE A 117 -9.45 3.76 2.97
N LEU A 118 -9.29 3.23 1.75
CA LEU A 118 -8.66 1.95 1.48
C LEU A 118 -7.26 2.19 0.92
N ILE A 119 -6.26 1.44 1.38
CA ILE A 119 -4.87 1.54 0.93
C ILE A 119 -4.39 0.17 0.48
N LEU A 120 -3.86 0.11 -0.73
CA LEU A 120 -3.25 -1.05 -1.34
C LEU A 120 -2.00 -0.58 -2.11
N VAL A 121 -0.87 -0.53 -1.41
CA VAL A 121 0.39 0.05 -1.91
C VAL A 121 1.53 -0.94 -1.72
N ASN A 122 2.27 -1.19 -2.79
CA ASN A 122 3.40 -2.12 -2.85
C ASN A 122 3.05 -3.55 -2.40
N CYS A 123 1.83 -4.00 -2.71
CA CYS A 123 1.33 -5.33 -2.36
C CYS A 123 0.21 -5.78 -3.31
N ALA A 124 -0.25 -7.03 -3.13
CA ALA A 124 -1.42 -7.63 -3.81
C ALA A 124 -1.41 -7.48 -5.35
N TYR A 125 -0.25 -7.75 -5.97
CA TYR A 125 -0.06 -7.62 -7.42
C TYR A 125 -0.76 -8.72 -8.26
N GLY A 126 -1.70 -9.46 -7.69
CA GLY A 126 -2.54 -10.38 -8.47
C GLY A 126 -1.84 -11.61 -9.03
N TYR A 127 -0.75 -12.07 -8.43
CA TYR A 127 0.00 -13.27 -8.87
C TYR A 127 -0.84 -14.56 -8.95
N GLN A 128 -2.00 -14.58 -8.32
CA GLN A 128 -2.93 -15.72 -8.34
C GLN A 128 -3.96 -15.63 -9.46
N THR A 129 -3.95 -14.54 -10.22
CA THR A 129 -4.87 -14.33 -11.35
C THR A 129 -4.25 -14.80 -12.65
N ASN A 130 -5.09 -15.24 -13.61
CA ASN A 130 -4.62 -15.80 -14.87
C ASN A 130 -4.72 -14.80 -16.03
N ASN A 131 -5.46 -13.72 -15.84
CA ASN A 131 -5.69 -12.71 -16.87
C ASN A 131 -6.02 -11.35 -16.24
N LYS A 132 -5.98 -10.30 -17.07
CA LYS A 132 -6.20 -8.92 -16.65
C LYS A 132 -7.60 -8.70 -16.04
N SER A 133 -8.64 -9.34 -16.58
CA SER A 133 -10.00 -9.20 -16.04
C SER A 133 -10.10 -9.73 -14.62
N GLU A 134 -9.57 -10.92 -14.36
CA GLU A 134 -9.53 -11.49 -13.01
C GLU A 134 -8.77 -10.60 -12.02
N TYR A 135 -7.68 -9.97 -12.48
CA TYR A 135 -6.94 -9.03 -11.62
C TYR A 135 -7.75 -7.77 -11.30
N LEU A 136 -8.39 -7.17 -12.31
CA LEU A 136 -9.28 -6.02 -12.10
C LEU A 136 -10.48 -6.37 -11.21
N ASP A 137 -11.06 -7.55 -11.37
CA ASP A 137 -12.16 -8.04 -10.53
C ASP A 137 -11.70 -8.26 -9.08
N SER A 138 -10.47 -8.71 -8.86
CA SER A 138 -9.91 -8.84 -7.51
C SER A 138 -9.72 -7.48 -6.83
N LEU A 139 -9.22 -6.47 -7.56
CA LEU A 139 -9.09 -5.09 -7.05
C LEU A 139 -10.46 -4.49 -6.71
N ARG A 140 -11.46 -4.73 -7.57
CA ARG A 140 -12.85 -4.32 -7.32
C ARG A 140 -13.43 -5.01 -6.10
N SER A 141 -13.20 -6.30 -5.94
CA SER A 141 -13.63 -7.07 -4.77
C SER A 141 -13.06 -6.51 -3.47
N PHE A 142 -11.80 -6.09 -3.44
CA PHE A 142 -11.22 -5.41 -2.28
C PHE A 142 -11.94 -4.10 -1.98
N TYR A 143 -12.22 -3.29 -2.99
CA TYR A 143 -12.91 -2.02 -2.87
C TYR A 143 -14.35 -2.19 -2.34
N GLU A 144 -15.11 -3.13 -2.91
CA GLU A 144 -16.48 -3.44 -2.50
C GLU A 144 -16.55 -4.02 -1.08
N SER A 145 -15.62 -4.92 -0.73
CA SER A 145 -15.52 -5.50 0.62
C SER A 145 -15.16 -4.46 1.68
N ALA A 146 -14.55 -3.35 1.29
CA ALA A 146 -14.27 -2.20 2.15
C ALA A 146 -15.47 -1.23 2.28
N GLY A 147 -16.63 -1.54 1.67
CA GLY A 147 -17.84 -0.72 1.69
C GLY A 147 -17.82 0.44 0.69
N ASN A 148 -17.13 0.29 -0.43
CA ASN A 148 -16.96 1.33 -1.44
C ASN A 148 -16.44 2.65 -0.83
N PRO A 149 -15.21 2.67 -0.30
CA PRO A 149 -14.65 3.81 0.41
C PRO A 149 -14.63 5.08 -0.44
N GLN A 150 -14.61 6.23 0.22
CA GLN A 150 -14.49 7.52 -0.46
C GLN A 150 -13.15 7.67 -1.17
N TYR A 151 -12.07 7.13 -0.57
CA TYR A 151 -10.72 7.19 -1.12
C TYR A 151 -10.12 5.79 -1.24
N PHE A 152 -9.61 5.47 -2.42
CA PHE A 152 -8.80 4.28 -2.63
C PHE A 152 -7.41 4.70 -3.13
N ILE A 153 -6.38 4.43 -2.33
CA ILE A 153 -4.99 4.65 -2.66
C ILE A 153 -4.44 3.32 -3.16
N LEU A 154 -4.21 3.22 -4.46
CA LEU A 154 -3.87 1.98 -5.16
C LEU A 154 -2.55 2.14 -5.92
N GLU A 155 -1.56 1.29 -5.67
CA GLU A 155 -0.38 1.19 -6.52
C GLU A 155 -0.44 -0.08 -7.38
N VAL A 156 -0.19 0.08 -8.68
CA VAL A 156 -0.19 -1.02 -9.64
C VAL A 156 1.11 -1.06 -10.45
N ILE A 157 1.42 -2.21 -11.04
CA ILE A 157 2.43 -2.32 -12.07
C ILE A 157 1.87 -1.67 -13.34
N ASP A 158 2.62 -0.75 -13.93
CA ASP A 158 2.21 0.04 -15.11
C ASP A 158 2.48 -0.76 -16.40
N ASP A 159 1.54 -0.71 -17.35
CA ASP A 159 1.65 -1.44 -18.63
C ASP A 159 2.77 -0.93 -19.55
N SER A 160 3.32 0.26 -19.26
CA SER A 160 4.55 0.73 -19.93
C SER A 160 5.81 -0.04 -19.50
N TYR A 161 5.71 -0.89 -18.48
CA TYR A 161 6.75 -1.85 -18.13
C TYR A 161 6.78 -2.97 -19.16
N THR A 162 7.79 -2.98 -20.02
CA THR A 162 7.87 -3.85 -21.20
C THR A 162 8.86 -5.02 -21.05
N ILE A 163 9.51 -5.13 -19.90
CA ILE A 163 10.42 -6.24 -19.60
C ILE A 163 9.60 -7.52 -19.44
N ASP A 164 10.02 -8.60 -20.09
CA ASP A 164 9.47 -9.92 -19.83
C ASP A 164 10.03 -10.42 -18.49
N ASP A 165 9.15 -10.52 -17.50
CA ASP A 165 9.52 -10.67 -16.11
C ASP A 165 8.44 -11.48 -15.39
N ASP A 166 8.84 -12.61 -14.83
CA ASP A 166 7.95 -13.49 -14.09
C ASP A 166 7.44 -12.85 -12.78
N GLU A 167 8.20 -11.89 -12.24
CA GLU A 167 7.78 -11.15 -11.05
C GLU A 167 6.60 -10.21 -11.35
N PHE A 168 6.58 -9.63 -12.56
CA PHE A 168 5.50 -8.74 -13.00
C PHE A 168 4.90 -9.17 -14.34
N PRO A 169 4.18 -10.29 -14.40
CA PRO A 169 3.62 -10.82 -15.64
C PRO A 169 2.66 -9.82 -16.31
N LEU A 170 2.50 -9.94 -17.64
CA LEU A 170 1.76 -8.99 -18.47
C LEU A 170 0.32 -8.76 -17.96
N HIS A 171 -0.32 -9.80 -17.46
CA HIS A 171 -1.74 -9.72 -17.06
C HIS A 171 -2.00 -8.88 -15.81
N ILE A 172 -0.98 -8.56 -15.00
CA ILE A 172 -1.13 -7.66 -13.85
C ILE A 172 -0.73 -6.22 -14.15
N ARG A 173 -0.32 -5.92 -15.39
CA ARG A 173 0.10 -4.58 -15.80
C ARG A 173 -1.12 -3.78 -16.23
N LEU A 174 -1.37 -2.67 -15.56
CA LEU A 174 -2.53 -1.83 -15.79
C LEU A 174 -2.12 -0.42 -16.25
N ASN A 175 -2.98 0.18 -17.04
CA ASN A 175 -2.87 1.58 -17.43
C ASN A 175 -3.99 2.45 -16.83
N SER A 176 -3.94 3.74 -17.14
CA SER A 176 -4.94 4.69 -16.64
C SER A 176 -6.36 4.42 -17.15
N ASP A 177 -6.49 3.82 -18.34
CA ASP A 177 -7.82 3.53 -18.91
C ASP A 177 -8.41 2.28 -18.24
N ASP A 178 -7.60 1.27 -17.93
CA ASP A 178 -8.02 0.11 -17.13
C ASP A 178 -8.60 0.58 -15.78
N ILE A 179 -7.92 1.52 -15.10
CA ILE A 179 -8.38 2.04 -13.82
C ILE A 179 -9.65 2.90 -13.98
N ARG A 180 -9.73 3.80 -14.96
CA ARG A 180 -10.92 4.62 -15.21
C ARG A 180 -12.15 3.77 -15.53
N ASN A 181 -11.97 2.74 -16.34
CA ASN A 181 -13.06 1.84 -16.71
C ASN A 181 -13.53 0.99 -15.51
N SER A 182 -12.65 0.69 -14.57
CA SER A 182 -13.00 -0.06 -13.35
C SER A 182 -13.72 0.80 -12.30
N TYR A 183 -13.48 2.13 -12.30
CA TYR A 183 -14.05 3.08 -11.34
C TYR A 183 -14.65 4.31 -12.07
N PRO A 184 -15.70 4.12 -12.91
CA PRO A 184 -16.18 5.16 -13.85
C PRO A 184 -16.80 6.38 -13.15
N GLU A 185 -17.31 6.24 -11.92
CA GLU A 185 -17.92 7.33 -11.14
C GLU A 185 -16.95 8.05 -10.21
N CYS A 186 -15.64 7.73 -10.34
CA CYS A 186 -14.62 8.29 -9.48
C CYS A 186 -13.72 9.29 -10.21
N SER A 187 -13.27 10.32 -9.50
CA SER A 187 -12.15 11.13 -9.95
C SER A 187 -10.82 10.40 -9.70
N ILE A 188 -9.87 10.51 -10.63
CA ILE A 188 -8.62 9.75 -10.57
C ILE A 188 -7.43 10.69 -10.76
N LYS A 189 -6.51 10.67 -9.79
CA LYS A 189 -5.19 11.30 -9.88
C LYS A 189 -4.12 10.21 -9.85
N SER A 190 -3.00 10.41 -10.55
CA SER A 190 -1.95 9.40 -10.63
C SER A 190 -0.55 10.00 -10.54
N TRP A 191 0.39 9.20 -10.01
CA TRP A 191 1.81 9.52 -9.88
C TRP A 191 2.65 8.31 -10.24
N ILE A 192 3.72 8.52 -11.00
CA ILE A 192 4.73 7.48 -11.25
C ILE A 192 5.55 7.32 -9.95
N THR A 193 5.57 6.13 -9.39
CA THR A 193 6.23 5.84 -8.11
C THR A 193 7.52 5.04 -8.25
N TYR A 194 7.68 4.32 -9.35
CA TYR A 194 8.89 3.55 -9.64
C TYR A 194 9.16 3.53 -11.14
N LYS A 195 10.44 3.57 -11.53
CA LYS A 195 10.89 3.43 -12.92
C LYS A 195 11.93 2.34 -13.02
N TYR A 196 11.69 1.33 -13.87
CA TYR A 196 12.64 0.25 -14.11
C TYR A 196 12.44 -0.36 -15.51
N PRO A 197 13.48 -0.73 -16.25
CA PRO A 197 14.83 -0.20 -16.12
C PRO A 197 14.83 1.31 -16.39
N GLU A 198 15.95 1.97 -16.23
CA GLU A 198 16.07 3.44 -16.31
C GLU A 198 15.10 4.13 -17.31
N ASN A 199 14.38 5.14 -16.83
CA ASN A 199 13.42 5.96 -17.59
C ASN A 199 12.13 5.27 -18.07
N LYS A 200 11.89 4.00 -17.77
CA LYS A 200 10.60 3.33 -18.01
C LYS A 200 9.73 3.38 -16.77
N LYS A 201 8.44 3.60 -16.95
CA LYS A 201 7.46 3.42 -15.88
C LYS A 201 7.38 1.93 -15.56
N SER A 202 7.29 1.60 -14.29
CA SER A 202 6.96 0.25 -13.88
C SER A 202 5.90 0.19 -12.79
N LYS A 203 5.73 1.27 -12.00
CA LYS A 203 4.66 1.37 -11.01
C LYS A 203 4.01 2.74 -11.04
N THR A 204 2.69 2.76 -10.92
CA THR A 204 1.88 3.97 -10.83
C THR A 204 0.95 3.88 -9.63
N LEU A 205 0.96 4.93 -8.80
CA LEU A 205 0.04 5.08 -7.68
C LEU A 205 -1.14 5.94 -8.12
N TYR A 206 -2.33 5.49 -7.82
CA TYR A 206 -3.60 6.17 -8.08
C TYR A 206 -4.25 6.58 -6.78
N LEU A 207 -4.81 7.78 -6.75
CA LEU A 207 -5.84 8.19 -5.80
C LEU A 207 -7.17 8.18 -6.55
N ILE A 208 -8.02 7.25 -6.20
CA ILE A 208 -9.37 7.07 -6.73
C ILE A 208 -10.33 7.65 -5.68
N GLU A 209 -11.03 8.72 -6.03
CA GLU A 209 -11.91 9.46 -5.13
C GLU A 209 -13.34 9.37 -5.66
N ARG A 210 -14.23 8.77 -4.87
CA ARG A 210 -15.65 8.67 -5.18
C ARG A 210 -16.32 10.03 -5.00
N SER A 211 -17.08 10.44 -6.01
CA SER A 211 -17.88 11.67 -6.03
C SER A 211 -19.01 11.66 -5.01
#